data_fe0fce82e03f2a2eb48de38fc5b9ec79
#
_entry.id   fe0fce82e03f2a2eb48de38fc5b9ec79
#
_cell.length_a   1.000
_cell.length_b   1.000
_cell.length_c   1.000
_cell.angle_alpha   90.00
_cell.angle_beta   90.00
_cell.angle_gamma   90.00
#
_symmetry.space_group_name_H-M   'P 1'
#
loop_
_entity.id
_entity.type
_entity.pdbx_description
1 polymer ?
#
loop_
_entity_poly.entity_id
_entity_poly.type
_entity_poly.pdbx_seq_one_letter_code
_entity_poly.pdbx_strand_id
1 'polypeptide(L)'
;MEEQKQSQTGPDNPTTEVQAVADFDYVTVVGCSVPQILDSWSARDIASNVWNGQAGDKVWFINHGIRQLQQYPTGTPDYSIQRVFLIFTEQYPRKLLDEVKSIVEGMYGASYRELTSISGLVDFVQMRLKKQRRIKQMDFYAHGVVHSVEFGYETGNKTQTELRFGLAQARMMNELAFDDEARIFSYACRTGLGFDIGDRLDPGEDPKYSESLAQVLADAADIRVNAFPRRTSYENTFGTSTDRKAALETQRKMEQNKREQEQYLRRLDDYRHRLKAADNARTTSAPDEPPPEPPVKPYSDEDEKLARQMELREIYKQELGVPLDKHGAVRPVSSGKTPEGLPMGLMSFSPTELE
;
A
#
# COMPACT_ATOMS: atom_id res chain seq x y z
N MET A 1 38.44 26.38 69.80
CA MET A 1 38.41 25.05 69.20
C MET A 1 37.22 25.06 68.22
N GLU A 2 37.48 25.39 66.96
CA GLU A 2 36.49 25.38 65.88
C GLU A 2 36.75 24.16 64.99
N GLU A 3 35.78 23.26 64.98
CA GLU A 3 35.80 22.09 64.08
C GLU A 3 35.34 22.49 62.71
N GLN A 4 36.23 22.40 61.71
CA GLN A 4 35.92 22.51 60.31
C GLN A 4 35.27 21.23 59.86
N LYS A 5 33.96 21.30 59.43
CA LYS A 5 33.28 20.26 58.65
C LYS A 5 33.69 20.37 57.21
N GLN A 6 34.44 19.40 56.73
CA GLN A 6 34.67 19.17 55.29
C GLN A 6 33.42 18.60 54.64
N SER A 7 32.84 19.36 53.69
CA SER A 7 31.80 18.90 52.76
C SER A 7 32.44 18.07 51.66
N GLN A 8 32.17 16.78 51.65
CA GLN A 8 32.47 15.91 50.50
C GLN A 8 31.36 16.08 49.43
N THR A 9 31.69 16.77 48.36
CA THR A 9 30.93 16.72 47.10
C THR A 9 31.26 15.41 46.42
N GLY A 10 30.28 14.48 46.38
CA GLY A 10 30.37 13.27 45.57
C GLY A 10 30.31 13.61 44.08
N PRO A 11 30.86 12.75 43.20
CA PRO A 11 30.83 12.99 41.75
C PRO A 11 29.40 12.92 41.23
N ASP A 12 28.94 13.98 40.58
CA ASP A 12 27.75 14.01 39.80
C ASP A 12 27.84 12.93 38.69
N ASN A 13 27.08 11.86 38.84
CA ASN A 13 26.84 10.90 37.78
C ASN A 13 26.06 11.62 36.70
N PRO A 14 26.54 11.73 35.46
CA PRO A 14 25.71 12.22 34.39
C PRO A 14 24.58 11.21 34.15
N THR A 15 23.39 11.56 34.55
CA THR A 15 22.15 10.88 34.15
C THR A 15 22.10 11.00 32.65
N THR A 16 22.49 9.94 31.96
CA THR A 16 22.27 9.82 30.52
C THR A 16 20.73 9.77 30.34
N GLU A 17 20.12 10.91 30.01
CA GLU A 17 18.76 10.92 29.54
C GLU A 17 18.70 10.01 28.32
N VAL A 18 18.15 8.83 28.51
CA VAL A 18 17.79 7.95 27.36
C VAL A 18 16.72 8.71 26.60
N GLN A 19 17.10 9.35 25.53
CA GLN A 19 16.19 10.01 24.62
C GLN A 19 15.17 8.96 24.19
N ALA A 20 13.90 9.17 24.56
CA ALA A 20 12.82 8.26 24.21
C ALA A 20 12.73 8.19 22.69
N VAL A 21 12.91 7.00 22.12
CA VAL A 21 12.77 6.77 20.70
C VAL A 21 11.34 7.10 20.27
N ALA A 22 11.18 8.01 19.32
CA ALA A 22 9.87 8.36 18.81
C ALA A 22 9.27 7.17 18.04
N ASP A 23 8.02 6.84 18.34
CA ASP A 23 7.32 5.68 17.76
C ASP A 23 6.24 6.14 16.77
N PHE A 24 6.34 5.69 15.52
CA PHE A 24 5.42 6.07 14.45
C PHE A 24 4.70 4.88 13.84
N ASP A 25 3.44 5.14 13.45
CA ASP A 25 2.63 4.20 12.67
C ASP A 25 2.36 4.75 11.26
N TYR A 26 2.56 3.89 10.26
CA TYR A 26 2.12 4.09 8.88
C TYR A 26 0.98 3.13 8.61
N VAL A 27 -0.20 3.66 8.31
CA VAL A 27 -1.46 2.92 8.35
C VAL A 27 -2.11 2.88 6.98
N THR A 28 -2.37 1.70 6.46
CA THR A 28 -3.22 1.49 5.29
C THR A 28 -4.57 0.97 5.73
N VAL A 29 -5.66 1.56 5.27
CA VAL A 29 -7.04 1.18 5.56
C VAL A 29 -7.73 0.77 4.27
N VAL A 30 -8.17 -0.49 4.21
CA VAL A 30 -8.73 -1.13 3.03
C VAL A 30 -10.19 -1.47 3.25
N GLY A 31 -11.05 -1.00 2.36
CA GLY A 31 -12.47 -1.29 2.33
C GLY A 31 -12.82 -2.51 1.47
N CYS A 32 -14.09 -2.88 1.46
CA CYS A 32 -14.64 -3.90 0.60
C CYS A 32 -14.86 -3.34 -0.82
N SER A 33 -14.49 -4.12 -1.82
CA SER A 33 -14.69 -3.79 -3.24
C SER A 33 -15.62 -4.75 -3.95
N VAL A 34 -16.39 -5.53 -3.20
CA VAL A 34 -17.26 -6.58 -3.75
C VAL A 34 -18.64 -6.03 -4.02
N PRO A 35 -19.07 -5.93 -5.29
CA PRO A 35 -20.51 -5.76 -5.56
C PRO A 35 -21.24 -7.05 -5.18
N GLN A 36 -22.45 -6.94 -4.63
CA GLN A 36 -23.34 -8.06 -4.22
C GLN A 36 -23.70 -9.04 -5.35
N ILE A 37 -23.30 -8.78 -6.55
CA ILE A 37 -23.71 -9.47 -7.78
C ILE A 37 -23.21 -10.94 -7.86
N LEU A 38 -22.31 -11.35 -6.97
CA LEU A 38 -21.66 -12.67 -7.10
C LEU A 38 -22.51 -13.87 -6.69
N ASP A 39 -23.50 -13.70 -5.84
CA ASP A 39 -24.37 -14.80 -5.40
C ASP A 39 -25.51 -15.10 -6.39
N SER A 40 -25.76 -14.19 -7.36
CA SER A 40 -26.85 -14.31 -8.35
C SER A 40 -26.37 -14.54 -9.79
N TRP A 41 -25.05 -14.67 -10.02
CA TRP A 41 -24.53 -14.73 -11.39
C TRP A 41 -24.70 -16.10 -12.03
N SER A 42 -25.34 -16.12 -13.18
CA SER A 42 -25.31 -17.25 -14.09
C SER A 42 -23.91 -17.43 -14.69
N ALA A 43 -23.54 -18.62 -15.12
CA ALA A 43 -22.28 -18.89 -15.81
C ALA A 43 -22.03 -17.93 -16.99
N ARG A 44 -23.09 -17.38 -17.58
CA ARG A 44 -23.05 -16.42 -18.69
C ARG A 44 -22.64 -15.02 -18.20
N ASP A 45 -23.10 -14.61 -17.02
CA ASP A 45 -22.75 -13.32 -16.41
C ASP A 45 -21.31 -13.33 -15.91
N ILE A 46 -20.83 -14.45 -15.37
CA ILE A 46 -19.44 -14.66 -15.00
C ILE A 46 -18.54 -14.54 -16.25
N ALA A 47 -18.89 -15.18 -17.36
CA ALA A 47 -18.12 -15.09 -18.59
C ALA A 47 -18.11 -13.67 -19.17
N SER A 48 -19.26 -12.95 -19.16
CA SER A 48 -19.37 -11.57 -19.62
C SER A 48 -18.51 -10.61 -18.78
N ASN A 49 -18.50 -10.77 -17.47
CA ASN A 49 -17.75 -9.88 -16.57
C ASN A 49 -16.25 -10.16 -16.58
N VAL A 50 -15.85 -11.42 -16.73
CA VAL A 50 -14.45 -11.79 -17.02
C VAL A 50 -13.99 -11.15 -18.34
N TRP A 51 -14.83 -11.18 -19.37
CA TRP A 51 -14.52 -10.57 -20.68
C TRP A 51 -14.40 -9.04 -20.60
N ASN A 52 -15.23 -8.40 -19.78
CA ASN A 52 -15.23 -6.94 -19.55
C ASN A 52 -14.17 -6.47 -18.54
N GLY A 53 -13.34 -7.35 -18.01
CA GLY A 53 -12.27 -6.99 -17.07
C GLY A 53 -12.73 -6.75 -15.63
N GLN A 54 -13.98 -7.05 -15.29
CA GLN A 54 -14.54 -6.88 -13.94
C GLN A 54 -14.22 -8.02 -12.97
N ALA A 55 -13.64 -9.10 -13.45
CA ALA A 55 -13.24 -10.27 -12.65
C ALA A 55 -12.00 -10.02 -11.76
N GLY A 56 -11.73 -8.82 -11.36
CA GLY A 56 -10.61 -8.48 -10.50
C GLY A 56 -10.97 -7.48 -9.41
N ASP A 57 -12.23 -7.04 -9.38
CA ASP A 57 -12.67 -5.93 -8.52
C ASP A 57 -12.54 -6.23 -7.03
N LYS A 58 -12.69 -7.48 -6.63
CA LYS A 58 -12.65 -7.92 -5.23
C LYS A 58 -11.37 -7.55 -4.48
N VAL A 59 -10.25 -7.42 -5.16
CA VAL A 59 -8.94 -7.19 -4.53
C VAL A 59 -8.26 -5.89 -4.95
N TRP A 60 -8.95 -5.00 -5.68
CA TRP A 60 -8.34 -3.73 -6.07
C TRP A 60 -7.81 -2.96 -4.87
N PHE A 61 -8.63 -2.75 -3.86
CA PHE A 61 -8.23 -2.00 -2.66
C PHE A 61 -7.16 -2.76 -1.88
N ILE A 62 -7.26 -4.09 -1.78
CA ILE A 62 -6.23 -4.92 -1.14
C ILE A 62 -4.89 -4.77 -1.85
N ASN A 63 -4.87 -4.90 -3.19
CA ASN A 63 -3.63 -4.77 -3.96
C ASN A 63 -3.03 -3.36 -3.84
N HIS A 64 -3.84 -2.31 -3.79
CA HIS A 64 -3.33 -0.96 -3.54
C HIS A 64 -2.78 -0.80 -2.13
N GLY A 65 -3.46 -1.35 -1.14
CA GLY A 65 -2.95 -1.38 0.24
C GLY A 65 -1.62 -2.12 0.37
N ILE A 66 -1.46 -3.28 -0.29
CA ILE A 66 -0.19 -4.02 -0.32
C ILE A 66 0.91 -3.19 -1.02
N ARG A 67 0.59 -2.52 -2.15
CA ARG A 67 1.52 -1.59 -2.79
C ARG A 67 1.99 -0.51 -1.83
N GLN A 68 1.07 0.07 -1.05
CA GLN A 68 1.38 1.13 -0.10
C GLN A 68 2.31 0.67 1.01
N LEU A 69 2.14 -0.55 1.53
CA LEU A 69 3.06 -1.12 2.53
C LEU A 69 4.52 -1.14 2.08
N GLN A 70 4.78 -1.31 0.78
CA GLN A 70 6.14 -1.29 0.22
C GLN A 70 6.74 0.11 0.16
N GLN A 71 5.89 1.14 0.10
CA GLN A 71 6.30 2.54 -0.01
C GLN A 71 6.52 3.19 1.35
N TYR A 72 5.99 2.60 2.41
CA TYR A 72 6.23 3.08 3.76
C TYR A 72 7.67 2.83 4.19
N PRO A 73 8.27 3.77 4.90
CA PRO A 73 9.62 3.60 5.42
C PRO A 73 9.69 2.45 6.42
N THR A 74 10.89 1.98 6.64
CA THR A 74 11.25 1.07 7.73
C THR A 74 11.87 1.87 8.88
N GLY A 75 11.82 1.33 10.10
CA GLY A 75 12.41 1.98 11.27
C GLY A 75 13.92 2.21 11.11
N THR A 76 14.42 3.19 11.84
CA THR A 76 15.83 3.51 11.99
C THR A 76 16.26 3.32 13.45
N PRO A 77 17.56 3.44 13.79
CA PRO A 77 17.98 3.43 15.19
C PRO A 77 17.35 4.53 16.04
N ASP A 78 16.96 5.66 15.42
CA ASP A 78 16.45 6.85 16.13
C ASP A 78 14.93 6.81 16.37
N TYR A 79 14.18 5.99 15.59
CA TYR A 79 12.74 5.86 15.74
C TYR A 79 12.22 4.51 15.25
N SER A 80 11.18 4.03 15.95
CA SER A 80 10.48 2.78 15.60
C SER A 80 9.31 3.07 14.69
N ILE A 81 9.26 2.35 13.55
CA ILE A 81 8.14 2.40 12.62
C ILE A 81 7.37 1.07 12.66
N GLN A 82 6.06 1.17 12.84
CA GLN A 82 5.15 0.07 12.61
C GLN A 82 4.32 0.34 11.36
N ARG A 83 4.38 -0.56 10.38
CA ARG A 83 3.49 -0.56 9.23
C ARG A 83 2.25 -1.37 9.60
N VAL A 84 1.06 -0.80 9.39
CA VAL A 84 -0.21 -1.39 9.81
C VAL A 84 -1.15 -1.49 8.62
N PHE A 85 -1.73 -2.66 8.42
CA PHE A 85 -2.75 -2.94 7.41
C PHE A 85 -4.07 -3.24 8.11
N LEU A 86 -5.01 -2.29 8.02
CA LEU A 86 -6.38 -2.42 8.51
C LEU A 86 -7.27 -2.82 7.34
N ILE A 87 -8.09 -3.84 7.50
CA ILE A 87 -8.99 -4.31 6.44
C ILE A 87 -10.40 -4.51 6.99
N PHE A 88 -11.38 -3.92 6.32
CA PHE A 88 -12.79 -4.24 6.55
C PHE A 88 -13.10 -5.57 5.90
N THR A 89 -13.60 -6.52 6.69
CA THR A 89 -13.71 -7.94 6.29
C THR A 89 -15.01 -8.29 5.62
N GLU A 90 -15.97 -7.38 5.59
CA GLU A 90 -17.30 -7.64 5.03
C GLU A 90 -17.19 -8.19 3.60
N GLN A 91 -17.88 -9.29 3.30
CA GLN A 91 -17.90 -9.95 2.00
C GLN A 91 -16.58 -10.56 1.48
N TYR A 92 -15.48 -10.44 2.22
CA TYR A 92 -14.26 -11.14 1.85
C TYR A 92 -14.27 -12.57 2.38
N PRO A 93 -14.02 -13.61 1.53
CA PRO A 93 -13.91 -14.99 1.98
C PRO A 93 -12.73 -15.14 2.97
N ARG A 94 -12.91 -15.97 4.00
CA ARG A 94 -11.86 -16.23 5.01
C ARG A 94 -10.53 -16.64 4.38
N LYS A 95 -10.56 -17.50 3.36
CA LYS A 95 -9.35 -17.93 2.63
C LYS A 95 -8.56 -16.75 2.05
N LEU A 96 -9.25 -15.76 1.47
CA LEU A 96 -8.62 -14.54 0.94
C LEU A 96 -7.99 -13.72 2.07
N LEU A 97 -8.72 -13.53 3.18
CA LEU A 97 -8.21 -12.78 4.34
C LEU A 97 -6.98 -13.45 4.96
N ASP A 98 -6.95 -14.78 5.05
CA ASP A 98 -5.80 -15.55 5.54
C ASP A 98 -4.58 -15.40 4.62
N GLU A 99 -4.80 -15.38 3.31
CA GLU A 99 -3.73 -15.16 2.32
C GLU A 99 -3.19 -13.73 2.40
N VAL A 100 -4.07 -12.72 2.49
CA VAL A 100 -3.67 -11.31 2.70
C VAL A 100 -2.88 -11.16 3.99
N LYS A 101 -3.34 -11.77 5.09
CA LYS A 101 -2.62 -11.77 6.36
C LYS A 101 -1.23 -12.36 6.23
N SER A 102 -1.11 -13.51 5.56
CA SER A 102 0.18 -14.17 5.31
C SER A 102 1.15 -13.27 4.52
N ILE A 103 0.65 -12.54 3.52
CA ILE A 103 1.45 -11.59 2.75
C ILE A 103 1.87 -10.42 3.63
N VAL A 104 0.93 -9.79 4.34
CA VAL A 104 1.17 -8.60 5.16
C VAL A 104 2.16 -8.87 6.29
N GLU A 105 1.93 -9.94 7.05
CA GLU A 105 2.77 -10.30 8.21
C GLU A 105 4.05 -11.02 7.77
N GLY A 106 3.94 -12.03 6.90
CA GLY A 106 5.06 -12.89 6.53
C GLY A 106 6.03 -12.24 5.54
N MET A 107 5.53 -11.53 4.54
CA MET A 107 6.39 -10.93 3.51
C MET A 107 6.83 -9.50 3.88
N TYR A 108 5.92 -8.71 4.45
CA TYR A 108 6.21 -7.30 4.74
C TYR A 108 6.51 -7.01 6.21
N GLY A 109 6.35 -7.98 7.12
CA GLY A 109 6.55 -7.76 8.55
C GLY A 109 5.65 -6.65 9.11
N ALA A 110 4.48 -6.43 8.50
CA ALA A 110 3.52 -5.42 8.91
C ALA A 110 2.45 -6.01 9.83
N SER A 111 1.82 -5.20 10.66
CA SER A 111 0.72 -5.64 11.52
C SER A 111 -0.57 -5.73 10.71
N TYR A 112 -1.21 -6.89 10.66
CA TYR A 112 -2.52 -7.09 10.04
C TYR A 112 -3.64 -7.02 11.08
N ARG A 113 -4.71 -6.29 10.78
CA ARG A 113 -5.90 -6.20 11.64
C ARG A 113 -7.18 -6.16 10.84
N GLU A 114 -8.15 -6.93 11.28
CA GLU A 114 -9.50 -6.99 10.74
C GLU A 114 -10.41 -5.98 11.45
N LEU A 115 -11.24 -5.30 10.68
CA LEU A 115 -12.26 -4.37 11.15
C LEU A 115 -13.62 -4.81 10.65
N THR A 116 -14.62 -4.72 11.52
CA THR A 116 -16.04 -5.03 11.21
C THR A 116 -16.96 -3.82 11.36
N SER A 117 -16.41 -2.67 11.79
CA SER A 117 -17.16 -1.42 11.96
C SER A 117 -16.24 -0.21 11.90
N ILE A 118 -16.82 0.95 11.63
CA ILE A 118 -16.11 2.24 11.67
C ILE A 118 -15.66 2.61 13.07
N SER A 119 -16.43 2.23 14.10
CA SER A 119 -16.00 2.43 15.49
C SER A 119 -14.65 1.76 15.75
N GLY A 120 -14.41 0.57 15.18
CA GLY A 120 -13.11 -0.10 15.28
C GLY A 120 -11.96 0.69 14.66
N LEU A 121 -12.20 1.45 13.58
CA LEU A 121 -11.20 2.36 13.00
C LEU A 121 -10.95 3.57 13.91
N VAL A 122 -12.01 4.20 14.42
CA VAL A 122 -11.90 5.34 15.35
C VAL A 122 -11.17 4.91 16.63
N ASP A 123 -11.54 3.77 17.20
CA ASP A 123 -10.90 3.19 18.38
C ASP A 123 -9.40 2.90 18.11
N PHE A 124 -9.07 2.40 16.93
CA PHE A 124 -7.68 2.17 16.54
C PHE A 124 -6.88 3.48 16.60
N VAL A 125 -7.40 4.58 16.05
CA VAL A 125 -6.74 5.90 16.08
C VAL A 125 -6.61 6.40 17.52
N GLN A 126 -7.68 6.40 18.30
CA GLN A 126 -7.67 6.86 19.69
C GLN A 126 -6.72 6.06 20.58
N MET A 127 -6.55 4.76 20.31
CA MET A 127 -5.62 3.91 21.06
C MET A 127 -4.14 4.27 20.86
N ARG A 128 -3.79 5.07 19.84
CA ARG A 128 -2.42 5.53 19.62
C ARG A 128 -1.90 6.36 20.80
N LEU A 129 -2.74 7.22 21.36
CA LEU A 129 -2.42 8.00 22.56
C LEU A 129 -1.99 7.10 23.73
N LYS A 130 -2.79 6.06 24.01
CA LYS A 130 -2.49 5.11 25.10
C LYS A 130 -1.22 4.30 24.87
N LYS A 131 -0.83 4.12 23.60
CA LYS A 131 0.37 3.36 23.22
C LYS A 131 1.60 4.24 23.05
N GLN A 132 1.49 5.54 23.28
CA GLN A 132 2.55 6.52 23.06
C GLN A 132 3.14 6.46 21.63
N ARG A 133 2.29 6.13 20.65
CA ARG A 133 2.64 6.08 19.23
C ARG A 133 1.81 7.13 18.49
N ARG A 134 2.38 7.73 17.45
CA ARG A 134 1.69 8.69 16.59
C ARG A 134 1.58 8.15 15.17
N ILE A 135 0.50 8.47 14.49
CA ILE A 135 0.31 8.17 13.08
C ILE A 135 1.05 9.22 12.26
N LYS A 136 1.99 8.79 11.41
CA LYS A 136 2.73 9.66 10.49
C LYS A 136 2.08 9.71 9.11
N GLN A 137 1.43 8.62 8.70
CA GLN A 137 0.66 8.57 7.46
C GLN A 137 -0.49 7.58 7.56
N MET A 138 -1.64 7.95 6.97
CA MET A 138 -2.80 7.06 6.84
C MET A 138 -3.37 7.14 5.43
N ASP A 139 -3.55 5.98 4.78
CA ASP A 139 -4.00 5.86 3.40
C ASP A 139 -5.30 5.08 3.33
N PHE A 140 -6.36 5.67 2.74
CA PHE A 140 -7.66 5.04 2.55
C PHE A 140 -7.84 4.52 1.14
N TYR A 141 -8.04 3.22 0.99
CA TYR A 141 -8.38 2.54 -0.27
C TYR A 141 -9.78 1.95 -0.15
N ALA A 142 -10.78 2.65 -0.64
CA ALA A 142 -12.18 2.29 -0.56
C ALA A 142 -12.99 3.01 -1.63
N HIS A 143 -14.28 2.68 -1.74
CA HIS A 143 -15.22 3.51 -2.45
C HIS A 143 -15.41 4.86 -1.73
N GLY A 144 -15.90 5.87 -2.46
CA GLY A 144 -16.19 7.16 -1.89
C GLY A 144 -17.35 7.83 -2.60
N VAL A 145 -18.06 8.61 -1.83
CA VAL A 145 -19.06 9.58 -2.30
C VAL A 145 -18.77 10.92 -1.64
N VAL A 146 -19.48 11.94 -2.04
CA VAL A 146 -19.38 13.24 -1.37
C VAL A 146 -19.66 13.07 0.13
N HIS A 147 -18.81 13.64 0.97
CA HIS A 147 -18.85 13.60 2.44
C HIS A 147 -18.57 12.25 3.09
N SER A 148 -18.23 11.17 2.35
CA SER A 148 -17.87 9.91 3.00
C SER A 148 -16.93 9.01 2.23
N VAL A 149 -16.13 8.23 2.98
CA VAL A 149 -15.46 7.02 2.53
C VAL A 149 -16.35 5.83 2.89
N GLU A 150 -16.63 4.99 1.89
CA GLU A 150 -17.54 3.86 1.99
C GLU A 150 -16.74 2.55 2.04
N PHE A 151 -16.46 2.06 3.23
CA PHE A 151 -15.71 0.82 3.41
C PHE A 151 -16.52 -0.45 3.15
N GLY A 152 -17.86 -0.33 3.02
CA GLY A 152 -18.77 -1.40 2.69
C GLY A 152 -19.80 -1.01 1.63
N TYR A 153 -19.38 -0.31 0.58
CA TYR A 153 -20.25 0.17 -0.49
C TYR A 153 -21.00 -0.99 -1.18
N GLU A 154 -22.32 -0.77 -1.43
CA GLU A 154 -23.21 -1.74 -2.09
C GLU A 154 -23.39 -3.09 -1.39
N THR A 155 -23.12 -3.20 -0.09
CA THR A 155 -23.37 -4.45 0.64
C THR A 155 -24.86 -4.80 0.79
N GLY A 156 -25.78 -3.88 0.43
CA GLY A 156 -27.24 -4.11 0.42
C GLY A 156 -27.89 -4.35 1.78
N ASN A 157 -27.12 -4.44 2.83
CA ASN A 157 -27.53 -4.72 4.19
C ASN A 157 -27.50 -3.46 5.08
N LYS A 158 -28.13 -3.54 6.25
CA LYS A 158 -28.11 -2.49 7.29
C LYS A 158 -26.69 -2.07 7.71
N THR A 159 -25.69 -2.88 7.45
CA THR A 159 -24.26 -2.67 7.73
C THR A 159 -23.63 -1.55 6.91
N GLN A 160 -24.24 -1.08 5.82
CA GLN A 160 -23.70 0.00 5.01
C GLN A 160 -23.42 1.27 5.82
N THR A 161 -24.32 1.62 6.76
CA THR A 161 -24.15 2.78 7.64
C THR A 161 -23.05 2.56 8.67
N GLU A 162 -22.83 1.33 9.13
CA GLU A 162 -21.79 0.96 10.09
C GLU A 162 -20.40 0.95 9.49
N LEU A 163 -20.30 0.88 8.15
CA LEU A 163 -19.05 0.85 7.39
C LEU A 163 -18.80 2.18 6.65
N ARG A 164 -19.53 3.23 6.97
CA ARG A 164 -19.38 4.57 6.41
C ARG A 164 -18.57 5.47 7.33
N PHE A 165 -17.46 5.98 6.84
CA PHE A 165 -16.68 7.03 7.48
C PHE A 165 -17.08 8.38 6.90
N GLY A 166 -17.99 9.07 7.56
CA GLY A 166 -18.51 10.37 7.14
C GLY A 166 -17.99 11.53 7.99
N LEU A 167 -18.64 12.71 7.81
CA LEU A 167 -18.28 13.94 8.53
C LEU A 167 -18.31 13.80 10.05
N ALA A 168 -19.26 13.00 10.59
CA ALA A 168 -19.34 12.78 12.03
C ALA A 168 -18.11 12.03 12.57
N GLN A 169 -17.66 10.99 11.87
CA GLN A 169 -16.50 10.21 12.23
C GLN A 169 -15.20 11.02 12.03
N ALA A 170 -15.13 11.85 10.97
CA ALA A 170 -14.01 12.75 10.75
C ALA A 170 -13.80 13.70 11.94
N ARG A 171 -14.89 14.29 12.47
CA ARG A 171 -14.84 15.17 13.66
C ARG A 171 -14.44 14.45 14.95
N MET A 172 -14.48 13.13 14.99
CA MET A 172 -14.02 12.32 16.13
C MET A 172 -12.53 12.00 16.09
N MET A 173 -11.83 12.34 15.01
CA MET A 173 -10.39 12.15 14.93
C MET A 173 -9.68 13.08 15.93
N ASN A 174 -8.76 12.49 16.70
CA ASN A 174 -8.06 13.24 17.73
C ASN A 174 -6.69 13.67 17.18
N GLU A 175 -6.44 14.96 17.12
CA GLU A 175 -5.19 15.56 16.68
C GLU A 175 -3.94 14.94 17.33
N LEU A 176 -4.02 14.66 18.64
CA LEU A 176 -2.91 14.08 19.41
C LEU A 176 -2.54 12.65 18.99
N ALA A 177 -3.39 11.97 18.22
CA ALA A 177 -3.09 10.65 17.67
C ALA A 177 -2.17 10.73 16.43
N PHE A 178 -2.00 11.91 15.87
CA PHE A 178 -1.20 12.17 14.70
C PHE A 178 0.09 12.93 15.06
N ASP A 179 1.11 12.74 14.25
CA ASP A 179 2.31 13.55 14.29
C ASP A 179 2.05 14.91 13.58
N ASP A 180 2.73 15.96 13.98
CA ASP A 180 2.53 17.31 13.47
C ASP A 180 2.76 17.44 11.94
N GLU A 181 3.60 16.55 11.37
CA GLU A 181 3.83 16.44 9.93
C GLU A 181 3.03 15.32 9.28
N ALA A 182 2.08 14.72 10.00
CA ALA A 182 1.29 13.61 9.47
C ALA A 182 0.49 13.99 8.23
N ARG A 183 0.16 12.98 7.45
CA ARG A 183 -0.65 13.13 6.24
C ARG A 183 -1.68 12.03 6.14
N ILE A 184 -2.88 12.38 5.72
CA ILE A 184 -3.88 11.43 5.29
C ILE A 184 -4.02 11.52 3.77
N PHE A 185 -4.12 10.35 3.11
CA PHE A 185 -4.42 10.25 1.68
C PHE A 185 -5.72 9.46 1.51
N SER A 186 -6.73 10.11 0.96
CA SER A 186 -7.98 9.46 0.58
C SER A 186 -7.97 9.17 -0.92
N TYR A 187 -7.85 7.90 -1.26
CA TYR A 187 -7.98 7.42 -2.63
C TYR A 187 -9.44 7.08 -2.99
N ALA A 188 -10.37 7.38 -2.11
CA ALA A 188 -11.79 7.24 -2.35
C ALA A 188 -12.33 8.38 -3.24
N CYS A 189 -13.33 8.07 -4.06
CA CYS A 189 -13.95 9.02 -5.00
C CYS A 189 -14.55 10.23 -4.28
N ARG A 190 -14.35 11.44 -4.81
CA ARG A 190 -15.07 12.68 -4.45
C ARG A 190 -15.00 13.08 -2.97
N THR A 191 -14.05 12.55 -2.19
CA THR A 191 -13.89 12.90 -0.77
C THR A 191 -13.34 14.30 -0.56
N GLY A 192 -12.75 14.91 -1.60
CA GLY A 192 -12.35 16.32 -1.63
C GLY A 192 -13.42 17.28 -2.13
N LEU A 193 -14.69 16.84 -2.29
CA LEU A 193 -15.78 17.65 -2.84
C LEU A 193 -16.82 17.92 -1.76
N GLY A 194 -17.30 19.17 -1.66
CA GLY A 194 -18.20 19.61 -0.61
C GLY A 194 -19.70 19.42 -0.91
N PHE A 195 -20.09 19.16 -2.17
CA PHE A 195 -21.46 18.80 -2.54
C PHE A 195 -21.51 17.98 -3.83
N ASP A 196 -22.61 17.31 -4.11
CA ASP A 196 -22.74 16.47 -5.29
C ASP A 196 -23.14 17.29 -6.52
N ILE A 197 -22.21 17.43 -7.44
CA ILE A 197 -22.35 18.18 -8.70
C ILE A 197 -22.67 17.26 -9.90
N GLY A 198 -22.99 15.98 -9.66
CA GLY A 198 -23.22 15.03 -10.73
C GLY A 198 -21.92 14.71 -11.52
N ASP A 199 -21.96 14.80 -12.86
CA ASP A 199 -20.85 14.45 -13.73
C ASP A 199 -20.04 15.66 -14.24
N ARG A 200 -20.48 16.88 -13.93
CA ARG A 200 -19.81 18.13 -14.37
C ARG A 200 -20.09 19.28 -13.40
N LEU A 201 -19.06 20.09 -13.14
CA LEU A 201 -19.20 21.40 -12.48
C LEU A 201 -19.62 22.45 -13.51
N ASP A 202 -20.68 23.16 -13.25
CA ASP A 202 -21.13 24.26 -14.12
C ASP A 202 -20.21 25.48 -13.98
N PRO A 203 -20.07 26.29 -15.05
CA PRO A 203 -19.24 27.50 -15.00
C PRO A 203 -19.72 28.47 -13.91
N GLY A 204 -18.83 28.81 -12.98
CA GLY A 204 -19.12 29.68 -11.85
C GLY A 204 -19.73 29.03 -10.63
N GLU A 205 -19.97 27.73 -10.67
CA GLU A 205 -20.40 26.95 -9.50
C GLU A 205 -19.24 26.71 -8.54
N ASP A 206 -19.48 26.89 -7.24
CA ASP A 206 -18.48 26.65 -6.19
C ASP A 206 -18.49 25.17 -5.79
N PRO A 207 -17.38 24.41 -5.94
CA PRO A 207 -17.30 23.03 -5.51
C PRO A 207 -17.29 22.83 -3.99
N LYS A 208 -17.31 23.91 -3.21
CA LYS A 208 -17.39 23.94 -1.74
C LYS A 208 -16.38 23.03 -1.05
N TYR A 209 -15.14 23.15 -1.46
CA TYR A 209 -14.05 22.36 -0.92
C TYR A 209 -13.92 22.46 0.60
N SER A 210 -14.24 23.61 1.20
CA SER A 210 -14.25 23.83 2.66
C SER A 210 -15.30 22.99 3.41
N GLU A 211 -16.32 22.49 2.73
CA GLU A 211 -17.35 21.62 3.32
C GLU A 211 -17.06 20.12 3.09
N SER A 212 -15.97 19.80 2.38
CA SER A 212 -15.62 18.40 2.02
C SER A 212 -15.22 17.56 3.24
N LEU A 213 -15.34 16.24 3.08
CA LEU A 213 -14.82 15.31 4.09
C LEU A 213 -13.33 15.53 4.37
N ALA A 214 -12.55 15.83 3.33
CA ALA A 214 -11.12 16.05 3.45
C ALA A 214 -10.80 17.30 4.29
N GLN A 215 -11.54 18.39 4.13
CA GLN A 215 -11.35 19.61 4.94
C GLN A 215 -11.76 19.35 6.40
N VAL A 216 -12.95 18.77 6.62
CA VAL A 216 -13.41 18.45 7.98
C VAL A 216 -12.44 17.53 8.72
N LEU A 217 -11.83 16.58 7.99
CA LEU A 217 -10.82 15.68 8.56
C LEU A 217 -9.49 16.41 8.84
N ALA A 218 -9.09 17.34 7.96
CA ALA A 218 -7.90 18.16 8.16
C ALA A 218 -8.04 19.04 9.41
N ASP A 219 -9.19 19.70 9.57
CA ASP A 219 -9.47 20.56 10.72
C ASP A 219 -9.54 19.77 12.05
N ALA A 220 -10.15 18.57 12.03
CA ALA A 220 -10.33 17.78 13.25
C ALA A 220 -9.05 17.07 13.72
N ALA A 221 -8.18 16.70 12.78
CA ALA A 221 -6.93 16.00 13.08
C ALA A 221 -5.71 16.92 13.15
N ASP A 222 -5.88 18.21 12.83
CA ASP A 222 -4.85 19.25 12.71
C ASP A 222 -3.66 18.83 11.82
N ILE A 223 -3.95 18.19 10.69
CA ILE A 223 -2.95 17.70 9.75
C ILE A 223 -3.38 17.93 8.30
N ARG A 224 -2.42 17.71 7.39
CA ARG A 224 -2.71 17.76 5.96
C ARG A 224 -3.44 16.53 5.47
N VAL A 225 -4.56 16.73 4.76
CA VAL A 225 -5.34 15.67 4.09
C VAL A 225 -5.25 15.85 2.57
N ASN A 226 -4.99 14.77 1.84
CA ASN A 226 -4.96 14.74 0.40
C ASN A 226 -6.11 13.89 -0.11
N ALA A 227 -6.95 14.42 -0.99
CA ALA A 227 -8.15 13.73 -1.46
C ALA A 227 -8.50 14.07 -2.90
N PHE A 228 -9.19 13.17 -3.57
CA PHE A 228 -9.67 13.40 -4.93
C PHE A 228 -10.99 14.17 -4.93
N PRO A 229 -11.09 15.29 -5.68
CA PRO A 229 -12.38 15.94 -5.94
C PRO A 229 -13.19 15.20 -7.01
N ARG A 230 -12.53 14.41 -7.85
CA ARG A 230 -13.14 13.57 -8.88
C ARG A 230 -13.36 12.13 -8.43
N ARG A 231 -14.06 11.34 -9.24
CA ARG A 231 -14.03 9.88 -9.12
C ARG A 231 -12.59 9.38 -9.30
N THR A 232 -12.28 8.28 -8.67
CA THR A 232 -10.97 7.64 -8.79
C THR A 232 -11.05 6.45 -9.74
N SER A 233 -9.94 6.12 -10.41
CA SER A 233 -9.83 4.96 -11.30
C SER A 233 -8.83 3.97 -10.75
N TYR A 234 -9.29 2.74 -10.60
CA TYR A 234 -8.52 1.56 -10.22
C TYR A 234 -8.25 0.63 -11.42
N GLU A 235 -8.61 1.05 -12.66
CA GLU A 235 -8.51 0.23 -13.88
C GLU A 235 -7.11 -0.33 -14.13
N ASN A 236 -6.08 0.43 -13.76
CA ASN A 236 -4.70 0.05 -13.98
C ASN A 236 -4.05 -0.69 -12.79
N THR A 237 -4.85 -1.15 -11.83
CA THR A 237 -4.37 -1.99 -10.72
C THR A 237 -3.50 -3.14 -11.22
N PHE A 238 -3.92 -3.78 -12.30
CA PHE A 238 -3.22 -4.92 -12.92
C PHE A 238 -2.37 -4.52 -14.14
N GLY A 239 -2.00 -3.26 -14.25
CA GLY A 239 -1.16 -2.75 -15.33
C GLY A 239 -1.92 -2.34 -16.59
N THR A 240 -1.28 -1.47 -17.37
CA THR A 240 -1.73 -0.98 -18.67
C THR A 240 -1.38 -1.95 -19.81
N SER A 241 -1.86 -1.66 -21.04
CA SER A 241 -1.41 -2.40 -22.25
C SER A 241 0.08 -2.23 -22.52
N THR A 242 0.65 -1.07 -22.16
CA THR A 242 2.09 -0.80 -22.27
C THR A 242 2.88 -1.63 -21.28
N ASP A 243 2.41 -1.73 -20.03
CA ASP A 243 3.03 -2.57 -18.98
C ASP A 243 3.06 -4.03 -19.42
N ARG A 244 1.97 -4.53 -20.04
CA ARG A 244 1.92 -5.91 -20.56
C ARG A 244 2.94 -6.17 -21.66
N LYS A 245 3.12 -5.21 -22.61
CA LYS A 245 4.13 -5.33 -23.66
C LYS A 245 5.55 -5.35 -23.08
N ALA A 246 5.84 -4.43 -22.16
CA ALA A 246 7.14 -4.38 -21.48
C ALA A 246 7.42 -5.67 -20.70
N ALA A 247 6.41 -6.19 -19.99
CA ALA A 247 6.52 -7.45 -19.25
C ALA A 247 6.85 -8.64 -20.17
N LEU A 248 6.19 -8.76 -21.32
CA LEU A 248 6.46 -9.82 -22.30
C LEU A 248 7.88 -9.74 -22.88
N GLU A 249 8.39 -8.53 -23.13
CA GLU A 249 9.77 -8.35 -23.55
C GLU A 249 10.75 -8.77 -22.46
N THR A 250 10.50 -8.35 -21.22
CA THR A 250 11.33 -8.73 -20.08
C THR A 250 11.29 -10.24 -19.82
N GLN A 251 10.12 -10.91 -19.94
CA GLN A 251 10.04 -12.37 -19.81
C GLN A 251 10.95 -13.09 -20.83
N ARG A 252 10.98 -12.61 -22.08
CA ARG A 252 11.90 -13.16 -23.09
C ARG A 252 13.38 -13.00 -22.69
N LYS A 253 13.75 -11.81 -22.16
CA LYS A 253 15.08 -11.55 -21.65
C LYS A 253 15.42 -12.43 -20.45
N MET A 254 14.45 -12.67 -19.56
CA MET A 254 14.61 -13.57 -18.41
C MET A 254 14.88 -15.02 -18.85
N GLU A 255 14.12 -15.52 -19.81
CA GLU A 255 14.34 -16.87 -20.36
C GLU A 255 15.71 -17.00 -21.03
N GLN A 256 16.10 -15.99 -21.81
CA GLN A 256 17.43 -15.96 -22.43
C GLN A 256 18.52 -15.94 -21.35
N ASN A 257 18.44 -15.06 -20.38
CA ASN A 257 19.40 -14.97 -19.30
C ASN A 257 19.52 -16.27 -18.49
N LYS A 258 18.39 -16.95 -18.26
CA LYS A 258 18.38 -18.27 -17.62
C LYS A 258 19.19 -19.30 -18.42
N ARG A 259 19.01 -19.36 -19.75
CA ARG A 259 19.78 -20.24 -20.63
C ARG A 259 21.29 -19.92 -20.61
N GLU A 260 21.63 -18.63 -20.62
CA GLU A 260 23.02 -18.16 -20.53
C GLU A 260 23.65 -18.52 -19.19
N GLN A 261 22.92 -18.38 -18.09
CA GLN A 261 23.34 -18.82 -16.75
C GLN A 261 23.59 -20.34 -16.69
N GLU A 262 22.70 -21.13 -17.27
CA GLU A 262 22.87 -22.59 -17.31
C GLU A 262 24.11 -22.99 -18.15
N GLN A 263 24.35 -22.32 -19.28
CA GLN A 263 25.55 -22.52 -20.09
C GLN A 263 26.84 -22.09 -19.36
N TYR A 264 26.78 -20.94 -18.65
CA TYR A 264 27.88 -20.48 -17.81
C TYR A 264 28.23 -21.49 -16.73
N LEU A 265 27.24 -21.99 -16.00
CA LEU A 265 27.46 -22.99 -14.94
C LEU A 265 28.10 -24.27 -15.48
N ARG A 266 27.68 -24.76 -16.65
CA ARG A 266 28.30 -25.93 -17.32
C ARG A 266 29.76 -25.63 -17.66
N ARG A 267 30.05 -24.48 -18.29
CA ARG A 267 31.45 -24.08 -18.63
C ARG A 267 32.33 -23.91 -17.39
N LEU A 268 31.75 -23.36 -16.31
CA LEU A 268 32.47 -23.21 -15.04
C LEU A 268 32.79 -24.57 -14.40
N ASP A 269 31.89 -25.52 -14.48
CA ASP A 269 32.08 -26.87 -13.96
C ASP A 269 33.15 -27.62 -14.77
N ASP A 270 33.11 -27.56 -16.10
CA ASP A 270 34.12 -28.10 -16.99
C ASP A 270 35.53 -27.47 -16.73
N TYR A 271 35.58 -26.16 -16.50
CA TYR A 271 36.79 -25.46 -16.12
C TYR A 271 37.34 -25.97 -14.78
N ARG A 272 36.50 -26.14 -13.77
CA ARG A 272 36.88 -26.69 -12.46
C ARG A 272 37.38 -28.12 -12.56
N HIS A 273 36.77 -28.94 -13.39
CA HIS A 273 37.23 -30.31 -13.66
C HIS A 273 38.61 -30.34 -14.30
N ARG A 274 38.88 -29.45 -15.29
CA ARG A 274 40.20 -29.33 -15.93
C ARG A 274 41.27 -28.88 -14.94
N LEU A 275 40.96 -27.93 -14.06
CA LEU A 275 41.87 -27.49 -12.98
C LEU A 275 42.24 -28.67 -12.04
N LYS A 276 41.23 -29.42 -11.56
CA LYS A 276 41.47 -30.58 -10.69
C LYS A 276 42.31 -31.66 -11.38
N ALA A 277 42.07 -31.90 -12.66
CA ALA A 277 42.85 -32.88 -13.43
C ALA A 277 44.32 -32.46 -13.60
N ALA A 278 44.57 -31.16 -13.85
CA ALA A 278 45.91 -30.61 -13.93
C ALA A 278 46.67 -30.69 -12.60
N ASP A 279 45.98 -30.40 -11.50
CA ASP A 279 46.53 -30.48 -10.13
C ASP A 279 46.92 -31.92 -9.77
N ASN A 280 46.04 -32.88 -10.07
CA ASN A 280 46.30 -34.32 -9.85
C ASN A 280 47.44 -34.87 -10.73
N ALA A 281 47.63 -34.33 -11.93
CA ALA A 281 48.69 -34.77 -12.84
C ALA A 281 50.07 -34.20 -12.46
N ARG A 282 50.19 -33.35 -11.43
CA ARG A 282 51.43 -32.62 -11.05
C ARG A 282 52.08 -31.90 -12.22
N THR A 283 51.34 -31.53 -13.25
CA THR A 283 51.81 -30.73 -14.36
C THR A 283 51.70 -29.25 -13.99
N THR A 284 52.75 -28.52 -14.11
CA THR A 284 52.85 -27.07 -13.79
C THR A 284 52.08 -26.17 -14.74
N SER A 285 51.33 -26.72 -15.69
CA SER A 285 50.52 -25.96 -16.64
C SER A 285 49.06 -25.91 -16.18
N ALA A 286 48.73 -24.87 -15.41
CA ALA A 286 47.31 -24.47 -15.27
C ALA A 286 46.71 -24.18 -16.68
N PRO A 287 45.44 -24.35 -16.90
CA PRO A 287 44.84 -23.95 -18.18
C PRO A 287 45.15 -22.49 -18.45
N ASP A 288 45.72 -22.20 -19.63
CA ASP A 288 46.03 -20.82 -20.08
C ASP A 288 44.75 -19.96 -20.28
N GLU A 289 43.56 -20.59 -20.16
CA GLU A 289 42.26 -19.96 -20.36
C GLU A 289 41.74 -19.40 -19.03
N PRO A 290 41.36 -18.12 -19.01
CA PRO A 290 40.74 -17.53 -17.81
C PRO A 290 39.42 -18.21 -17.46
N PRO A 291 38.95 -18.15 -16.19
CA PRO A 291 37.63 -18.67 -15.81
C PRO A 291 36.53 -17.98 -16.62
N PRO A 292 35.45 -18.71 -16.97
CA PRO A 292 34.34 -18.11 -17.70
C PRO A 292 33.69 -16.99 -16.89
N GLU A 293 33.33 -15.90 -17.55
CA GLU A 293 32.64 -14.77 -16.93
C GLU A 293 31.16 -15.05 -16.79
N PRO A 294 30.54 -14.63 -15.66
CA PRO A 294 29.10 -14.78 -15.47
C PRO A 294 28.33 -13.85 -16.42
N PRO A 295 27.18 -14.28 -16.96
CA PRO A 295 26.36 -13.44 -17.80
C PRO A 295 25.78 -12.26 -17.00
N VAL A 296 25.71 -11.10 -17.64
CA VAL A 296 25.14 -9.89 -17.06
C VAL A 296 23.61 -9.95 -17.19
N LYS A 297 22.91 -9.60 -16.12
CA LYS A 297 21.44 -9.52 -16.11
C LYS A 297 20.97 -8.38 -17.03
N PRO A 298 20.20 -8.66 -18.12
CA PRO A 298 19.86 -7.67 -19.15
C PRO A 298 18.55 -6.90 -18.88
N TYR A 299 18.08 -6.89 -17.63
CA TYR A 299 16.86 -6.21 -17.19
C TYR A 299 16.98 -5.75 -15.73
N SER A 300 16.21 -4.71 -15.36
CA SER A 300 16.19 -4.18 -13.99
C SER A 300 15.32 -5.06 -13.05
N ASP A 301 15.43 -4.82 -11.74
CA ASP A 301 14.61 -5.52 -10.75
C ASP A 301 13.14 -5.08 -10.85
N GLU A 302 12.88 -3.83 -11.23
CA GLU A 302 11.56 -3.30 -11.52
C GLU A 302 10.93 -3.99 -12.73
N ASP A 303 11.70 -4.18 -13.81
CA ASP A 303 11.23 -4.89 -15.00
C ASP A 303 10.91 -6.36 -14.68
N GLU A 304 11.78 -7.02 -13.90
CA GLU A 304 11.53 -8.39 -13.44
C GLU A 304 10.27 -8.49 -12.59
N LYS A 305 10.10 -7.56 -11.63
CA LYS A 305 8.90 -7.50 -10.80
C LYS A 305 7.65 -7.35 -11.65
N LEU A 306 7.66 -6.42 -12.61
CA LEU A 306 6.54 -6.21 -13.52
C LEU A 306 6.25 -7.47 -14.35
N ALA A 307 7.28 -8.11 -14.90
CA ALA A 307 7.13 -9.34 -15.68
C ALA A 307 6.47 -10.47 -14.88
N ARG A 308 6.91 -10.66 -13.63
CA ARG A 308 6.32 -11.66 -12.71
C ARG A 308 4.88 -11.33 -12.32
N GLN A 309 4.56 -10.06 -12.09
CA GLN A 309 3.18 -9.62 -11.80
C GLN A 309 2.24 -9.91 -12.98
N MET A 310 2.70 -9.67 -14.21
CA MET A 310 1.91 -9.96 -15.41
C MET A 310 1.73 -11.46 -15.68
N GLU A 311 2.73 -12.26 -15.37
CA GLU A 311 2.64 -13.72 -15.44
C GLU A 311 1.56 -14.26 -14.48
N LEU A 312 1.59 -13.82 -13.22
CA LEU A 312 0.57 -14.17 -12.23
C LEU A 312 -0.83 -13.79 -12.70
N ARG A 313 -0.99 -12.60 -13.27
CA ARG A 313 -2.27 -12.14 -13.79
C ARG A 313 -2.82 -13.05 -14.89
N GLU A 314 -2.00 -13.51 -15.81
CA GLU A 314 -2.45 -14.42 -16.89
C GLU A 314 -2.88 -15.79 -16.32
N ILE A 315 -2.19 -16.30 -15.31
CA ILE A 315 -2.57 -17.53 -14.60
C ILE A 315 -3.96 -17.35 -13.95
N TYR A 316 -4.18 -16.29 -13.17
CA TYR A 316 -5.46 -16.04 -12.50
C TYR A 316 -6.61 -15.79 -13.49
N LYS A 317 -6.34 -15.18 -14.63
CA LYS A 317 -7.33 -14.98 -15.67
C LYS A 317 -7.88 -16.31 -16.23
N GLN A 318 -7.06 -17.35 -16.24
CA GLN A 318 -7.48 -18.69 -16.69
C GLN A 318 -8.32 -19.43 -15.63
N GLU A 319 -8.14 -19.12 -14.34
CA GLU A 319 -8.77 -19.84 -13.22
C GLU A 319 -10.04 -19.18 -12.70
N LEU A 320 -10.60 -18.17 -13.37
CA LEU A 320 -11.77 -17.40 -12.90
C LEU A 320 -11.59 -16.83 -11.46
N GLY A 321 -10.34 -16.69 -11.02
CA GLY A 321 -9.99 -16.18 -9.71
C GLY A 321 -9.83 -14.67 -9.69
N VAL A 322 -9.89 -14.11 -8.50
CA VAL A 322 -9.55 -12.71 -8.25
C VAL A 322 -8.05 -12.62 -8.00
N PRO A 323 -7.26 -11.94 -8.84
CA PRO A 323 -5.81 -11.96 -8.71
C PRO A 323 -5.36 -11.10 -7.53
N LEU A 324 -5.17 -11.75 -6.38
CA LEU A 324 -4.40 -11.18 -5.30
C LEU A 324 -2.92 -11.18 -5.70
N ASP A 325 -2.30 -10.00 -5.69
CA ASP A 325 -0.89 -9.86 -6.00
C ASP A 325 -0.09 -9.56 -4.72
N LYS A 326 0.83 -10.46 -4.38
CA LYS A 326 1.70 -10.27 -3.21
C LYS A 326 2.59 -9.01 -3.30
N HIS A 327 2.80 -8.48 -4.49
CA HIS A 327 3.52 -7.22 -4.72
C HIS A 327 2.58 -6.02 -4.85
N GLY A 328 1.26 -6.24 -4.71
CA GLY A 328 0.25 -5.20 -4.78
C GLY A 328 -0.03 -4.68 -6.19
N ALA A 329 -0.71 -3.56 -6.27
CA ALA A 329 -1.09 -2.95 -7.52
C ALA A 329 0.12 -2.52 -8.36
N VAL A 330 0.06 -2.74 -9.69
CA VAL A 330 1.13 -2.35 -10.63
C VAL A 330 1.25 -0.84 -10.74
N ARG A 331 0.11 -0.13 -10.81
CA ARG A 331 0.05 1.32 -10.94
C ARG A 331 -0.68 1.94 -9.74
N PRO A 332 -0.36 3.18 -9.37
CA PRO A 332 -1.11 3.90 -8.34
C PRO A 332 -2.55 4.18 -8.81
N VAL A 333 -3.43 4.51 -7.86
CA VAL A 333 -4.76 5.06 -8.15
C VAL A 333 -4.61 6.35 -8.93
N SER A 334 -5.44 6.55 -9.92
CA SER A 334 -5.46 7.76 -10.74
C SER A 334 -6.81 8.49 -10.65
N SER A 335 -6.83 9.75 -11.07
CA SER A 335 -8.06 10.50 -11.20
C SER A 335 -8.89 9.95 -12.35
N GLY A 336 -10.17 9.76 -12.13
CA GLY A 336 -11.17 9.51 -13.16
C GLY A 336 -11.52 10.78 -13.95
N LYS A 337 -12.39 10.62 -14.94
CA LYS A 337 -12.79 11.70 -15.85
C LYS A 337 -13.81 12.65 -15.22
N THR A 338 -14.67 12.14 -14.34
CA THR A 338 -15.81 12.89 -13.77
C THR A 338 -15.65 13.13 -12.26
N PRO A 339 -16.27 14.21 -11.75
CA PRO A 339 -16.92 15.31 -12.47
C PRO A 339 -15.94 16.12 -13.34
N GLU A 340 -16.37 16.50 -14.54
CA GLU A 340 -15.61 17.43 -15.39
C GLU A 340 -15.58 18.84 -14.76
N GLY A 341 -14.61 19.67 -15.15
CA GLY A 341 -14.45 21.02 -14.61
C GLY A 341 -13.67 21.09 -13.30
N LEU A 342 -13.42 19.98 -12.63
CA LEU A 342 -12.61 19.91 -11.40
C LEU A 342 -11.13 19.61 -11.69
N PRO A 343 -10.21 19.93 -10.76
CA PRO A 343 -8.81 19.53 -10.85
C PRO A 343 -8.64 18.00 -10.97
N MET A 344 -7.64 17.58 -11.74
CA MET A 344 -7.22 16.20 -11.79
C MET A 344 -6.19 15.92 -10.70
N GLY A 345 -6.23 14.71 -10.13
CA GLY A 345 -5.29 14.30 -9.08
C GLY A 345 -5.78 14.62 -7.66
N LEU A 346 -4.88 14.37 -6.72
CA LEU A 346 -5.10 14.68 -5.31
C LEU A 346 -4.99 16.19 -5.08
N MET A 347 -5.97 16.74 -4.36
CA MET A 347 -5.91 18.08 -3.80
C MET A 347 -5.46 18.00 -2.34
N SER A 348 -4.76 19.03 -1.87
CA SER A 348 -4.28 19.11 -0.49
C SER A 348 -5.16 20.08 0.30
N PHE A 349 -5.61 19.60 1.46
CA PHE A 349 -6.42 20.32 2.43
C PHE A 349 -5.58 20.51 3.70
N SER A 350 -5.40 21.74 4.12
CA SER A 350 -4.72 22.07 5.39
C SER A 350 -5.75 22.47 6.44
N PRO A 351 -5.44 22.32 7.72
CA PRO A 351 -6.28 22.86 8.79
C PRO A 351 -6.59 24.34 8.55
N THR A 352 -7.82 24.73 8.84
CA THR A 352 -8.24 26.12 8.79
C THR A 352 -7.62 26.86 9.98
N GLU A 353 -6.83 27.90 9.72
CA GLU A 353 -6.31 28.75 10.79
C GLU A 353 -7.47 29.39 11.55
N LEU A 354 -7.54 29.17 12.84
CA LEU A 354 -8.49 29.86 13.73
C LEU A 354 -8.00 31.29 13.90
N GLU A 355 -8.73 32.25 13.31
CA GLU A 355 -8.49 33.69 13.50
C GLU A 355 -8.71 34.14 14.96
#